data_c6338df08de254b1ed50d138f0cba1c3
#
_entry.id   c6338df08de254b1ed50d138f0cba1c3
#
_cell.length_a   1.000
_cell.length_b   1.000
_cell.length_c   1.000
_cell.angle_alpha   90.00
_cell.angle_beta   90.00
_cell.angle_gamma   90.00
#
_symmetry.space_group_name_H-M   'P 1'
#
loop_
_entity.id
_entity.type
_entity.pdbx_description
1 polymer ?
#
loop_
_entity_poly.entity_id
_entity_poly.type
_entity_poly.pdbx_seq_one_letter_code
_entity_poly.pdbx_strand_id
1 'polypeptide(L)'
;MNNLPYFWGIEDGELRGDPFDCNARIERGPKIGLTLPDGKEVFMEGTWTLRMPPSEPDKINLFCMYALRPLAEGSFPVDAKNLRFGEHALVLINRNEFMLRIESVVKSQRIKAQAGLVEYVDDCYKGELGPFRKLTKFSYQSEWRLVCLDGPGGPREIRIGSIRDISAIIRSDEVNKEIRVDFEDFGQNAEPDRP
;
A
#
# COMPACT_ATOMS: atom_id res chain seq x y z
N MET A 1 -2.77 6.70 11.29
CA MET A 1 -2.02 6.63 10.02
C MET A 1 -0.69 7.36 10.21
N ASN A 2 0.43 6.76 9.84
CA ASN A 2 1.73 7.43 9.88
C ASN A 2 2.02 8.14 8.54
N ASN A 3 2.96 9.10 8.56
CA ASN A 3 3.43 9.80 7.37
C ASN A 3 4.58 9.05 6.67
N LEU A 4 4.96 9.44 5.46
CA LEU A 4 5.99 8.75 4.67
C LEU A 4 7.35 8.68 5.37
N PRO A 5 7.87 9.74 6.02
CA PRO A 5 9.14 9.65 6.73
C PRO A 5 9.19 8.54 7.78
N TYR A 6 8.06 8.25 8.44
CA TYR A 6 7.98 7.11 9.37
C TYR A 6 8.23 5.78 8.64
N PHE A 7 7.60 5.56 7.49
CA PHE A 7 7.76 4.31 6.73
C PHE A 7 9.16 4.17 6.15
N TRP A 8 9.75 5.26 5.67
CA TRP A 8 11.13 5.24 5.17
C TRP A 8 12.18 4.99 6.26
N GLY A 9 11.86 5.30 7.52
CA GLY A 9 12.69 5.03 8.68
C GLY A 9 12.59 3.59 9.21
N ILE A 10 11.77 2.72 8.61
CA ILE A 10 11.69 1.32 9.02
C ILE A 10 12.92 0.57 8.51
N GLU A 11 13.75 0.08 9.43
CA GLU A 11 15.02 -0.61 9.11
C GLU A 11 14.84 -2.07 8.68
N ASP A 12 13.64 -2.67 8.86
CA ASP A 12 13.32 -4.04 8.46
C ASP A 12 13.09 -4.13 6.94
N GLY A 13 14.16 -4.06 6.16
CA GLY A 13 14.11 -4.09 4.70
C GLY A 13 13.70 -5.43 4.07
N GLU A 14 13.69 -6.51 4.87
CA GLU A 14 13.25 -7.83 4.39
C GLU A 14 11.74 -8.00 4.46
N LEU A 15 11.07 -7.33 5.40
CA LEU A 15 9.65 -7.52 5.65
C LEU A 15 8.81 -6.26 5.40
N ARG A 16 9.22 -5.10 5.91
CA ARG A 16 8.41 -3.88 5.92
C ARG A 16 9.06 -2.67 5.26
N GLY A 17 10.37 -2.59 5.33
CA GLY A 17 11.13 -1.43 4.86
C GLY A 17 11.25 -1.43 3.33
N ASP A 18 10.48 -0.59 2.64
CA ASP A 18 10.63 -0.35 1.21
C ASP A 18 11.16 1.08 0.98
N PRO A 19 12.45 1.24 0.64
CA PRO A 19 13.01 2.57 0.40
C PRO A 19 12.45 3.26 -0.85
N PHE A 20 11.70 2.54 -1.67
CA PHE A 20 11.06 3.08 -2.87
C PHE A 20 9.58 3.42 -2.64
N ASP A 21 9.02 3.04 -1.50
CA ASP A 21 7.60 3.23 -1.22
C ASP A 21 7.18 4.70 -1.36
N CYS A 22 6.13 4.93 -2.11
CA CYS A 22 5.54 6.24 -2.36
C CYS A 22 6.50 7.31 -2.92
N ASN A 23 7.65 6.93 -3.48
CA ASN A 23 8.43 7.89 -4.26
C ASN A 23 7.58 8.36 -5.45
N ALA A 24 7.66 9.65 -5.79
CA ALA A 24 6.96 10.19 -6.94
C ALA A 24 7.46 9.50 -8.22
N ARG A 25 8.80 9.33 -8.30
CA ARG A 25 9.44 8.73 -9.47
C ARG A 25 10.72 8.01 -9.09
N ILE A 26 11.06 6.96 -9.85
CA ILE A 26 12.37 6.32 -9.81
C ILE A 26 12.97 6.30 -11.22
N GLU A 27 14.27 6.54 -11.29
CA GLU A 27 15.06 6.42 -12.51
C GLU A 27 16.22 5.46 -12.28
N ARG A 28 16.58 4.73 -13.32
CA ARG A 28 17.66 3.73 -13.28
C ARG A 28 18.39 3.67 -14.61
N GLY A 29 19.66 3.38 -14.56
CA GLY A 29 20.44 3.20 -15.79
C GLY A 29 21.81 2.61 -15.54
N PRO A 30 22.51 2.23 -16.63
CA PRO A 30 23.89 1.69 -16.58
C PRO A 30 24.94 2.80 -16.51
N LYS A 31 24.58 4.05 -16.79
CA LYS A 31 25.51 5.18 -16.87
C LYS A 31 24.80 6.46 -16.47
N ILE A 32 25.46 7.31 -15.72
CA ILE A 32 24.97 8.65 -15.39
C ILE A 32 26.02 9.68 -15.77
N GLY A 33 25.61 10.74 -16.48
CA GLY A 33 26.41 11.92 -16.75
C GLY A 33 26.01 13.07 -15.83
N LEU A 34 26.99 13.72 -15.25
CA LEU A 34 26.80 14.90 -14.39
C LEU A 34 27.54 16.07 -15.04
N THR A 35 26.85 17.18 -15.24
CA THR A 35 27.48 18.45 -15.63
C THR A 35 27.75 19.26 -14.37
N LEU A 36 29.02 19.51 -14.09
CA LEU A 36 29.47 20.30 -12.94
C LEU A 36 29.23 21.80 -13.18
N PRO A 37 29.23 22.65 -12.13
CA PRO A 37 29.02 24.08 -12.25
C PRO A 37 30.04 24.79 -13.18
N ASP A 38 31.24 24.22 -13.35
CA ASP A 38 32.27 24.68 -14.25
C ASP A 38 32.08 24.24 -15.72
N GLY A 39 30.97 23.55 -16.01
CA GLY A 39 30.64 23.00 -17.32
C GLY A 39 31.33 21.68 -17.67
N LYS A 40 32.13 21.11 -16.77
CA LYS A 40 32.77 19.83 -16.98
C LYS A 40 31.77 18.70 -16.86
N GLU A 41 31.79 17.78 -17.81
CA GLU A 41 30.99 16.54 -17.73
C GLU A 41 31.81 15.42 -17.10
N VAL A 42 31.18 14.74 -16.13
CA VAL A 42 31.71 13.57 -15.46
C VAL A 42 30.75 12.41 -15.69
N PHE A 43 31.24 11.32 -16.22
CA PHE A 43 30.45 10.10 -16.43
C PHE A 43 30.86 9.06 -15.39
N MET A 44 29.85 8.48 -14.74
CA MET A 44 30.01 7.31 -13.87
C MET A 44 29.36 6.13 -14.55
N GLU A 45 30.13 5.06 -14.72
CA GLU A 45 29.63 3.77 -15.20
C GLU A 45 29.19 2.90 -14.02
N GLY A 46 28.17 2.08 -14.23
CA GLY A 46 27.60 1.20 -13.23
C GLY A 46 26.11 1.43 -13.04
N THR A 47 25.44 0.44 -12.49
CA THR A 47 24.00 0.53 -12.23
C THR A 47 23.72 1.56 -11.15
N TRP A 48 22.93 2.55 -11.49
CA TRP A 48 22.48 3.59 -10.55
C TRP A 48 20.96 3.59 -10.44
N THR A 49 20.48 4.06 -9.30
CA THR A 49 19.05 4.28 -9.04
C THR A 49 18.88 5.63 -8.37
N LEU A 50 18.10 6.50 -8.98
CA LEU A 50 17.69 7.79 -8.43
C LEU A 50 16.25 7.68 -7.93
N ARG A 51 16.02 8.09 -6.69
CA ARG A 51 14.70 8.19 -6.07
C ARG A 51 14.31 9.65 -5.99
N MET A 52 13.12 9.96 -6.47
CA MET A 52 12.55 11.31 -6.39
C MET A 52 11.37 11.25 -5.42
N PRO A 53 11.51 11.72 -4.19
CA PRO A 53 10.41 11.79 -3.24
C PRO A 53 9.34 12.78 -3.73
N PRO A 54 8.10 12.66 -3.21
CA PRO A 54 7.11 13.72 -3.40
C PRO A 54 7.56 15.01 -2.71
N SER A 55 7.00 16.15 -3.13
CA SER A 55 7.43 17.48 -2.65
C SER A 55 7.18 17.68 -1.14
N GLU A 56 6.14 17.08 -0.59
CA GLU A 56 5.74 17.23 0.82
C GLU A 56 5.48 15.85 1.46
N PRO A 57 6.52 15.02 1.63
CA PRO A 57 6.35 13.65 2.09
C PRO A 57 5.79 13.54 3.51
N ASP A 58 6.04 14.51 4.36
CA ASP A 58 5.52 14.62 5.72
C ASP A 58 3.99 14.81 5.77
N LYS A 59 3.40 15.40 4.72
CA LYS A 59 1.95 15.58 4.59
C LYS A 59 1.21 14.37 4.00
N ILE A 60 1.92 13.34 3.55
CA ILE A 60 1.31 12.13 3.03
C ILE A 60 1.20 11.09 4.14
N ASN A 61 -0.04 10.80 4.57
CA ASN A 61 -0.31 9.76 5.56
C ASN A 61 -0.87 8.51 4.91
N LEU A 62 -0.36 7.34 5.33
CA LEU A 62 -0.76 6.04 4.82
C LEU A 62 -1.42 5.19 5.91
N PHE A 63 -2.44 4.46 5.49
CA PHE A 63 -2.98 3.31 6.20
C PHE A 63 -3.06 2.15 5.21
N CYS A 64 -2.42 1.04 5.53
CA CYS A 64 -2.32 -0.13 4.68
C CYS A 64 -3.01 -1.32 5.33
N MET A 65 -3.65 -2.13 4.52
CA MET A 65 -4.25 -3.40 4.91
C MET A 65 -3.91 -4.45 3.87
N TYR A 66 -3.83 -5.70 4.31
CA TYR A 66 -3.79 -6.83 3.39
C TYR A 66 -5.13 -6.96 2.67
N ALA A 67 -5.12 -7.01 1.34
CA ALA A 67 -6.29 -7.27 0.53
C ALA A 67 -6.36 -8.77 0.20
N LEU A 68 -7.30 -9.49 0.80
CA LEU A 68 -7.60 -10.85 0.40
C LEU A 68 -8.08 -10.84 -1.04
N ARG A 69 -7.36 -11.56 -1.91
CA ARG A 69 -7.73 -11.74 -3.32
C ARG A 69 -7.95 -13.23 -3.55
N PRO A 70 -9.03 -13.61 -4.24
CA PRO A 70 -9.21 -14.99 -4.65
C PRO A 70 -8.07 -15.39 -5.59
N LEU A 71 -7.43 -16.52 -5.31
CA LEU A 71 -6.60 -17.20 -6.28
C LEU A 71 -7.47 -18.13 -7.12
N ALA A 72 -7.06 -18.39 -8.37
CA ALA A 72 -7.69 -19.44 -9.17
C ALA A 72 -7.67 -20.73 -8.34
N GLU A 73 -8.80 -21.39 -8.11
CA GLU A 73 -8.99 -22.59 -7.28
C GLU A 73 -9.50 -22.39 -5.83
N GLY A 74 -9.96 -21.17 -5.47
CA GLY A 74 -10.63 -20.97 -4.18
C GLY A 74 -9.74 -21.04 -2.94
N SER A 75 -8.42 -21.02 -3.10
CA SER A 75 -7.50 -20.89 -1.99
C SER A 75 -7.17 -19.42 -1.72
N PHE A 76 -7.03 -19.08 -0.44
CA PHE A 76 -6.65 -17.73 0.02
C PHE A 76 -5.42 -17.79 0.91
N PRO A 77 -4.31 -18.34 0.48
CA PRO A 77 -3.15 -18.34 1.34
C PRO A 77 -2.67 -16.89 1.48
N VAL A 78 -2.76 -16.38 2.68
CA VAL A 78 -1.96 -15.23 3.08
C VAL A 78 -0.51 -15.69 3.06
N ASP A 79 0.35 -14.98 2.33
CA ASP A 79 1.77 -15.32 2.24
C ASP A 79 2.39 -15.40 3.65
N ALA A 80 3.22 -16.41 3.89
CA ALA A 80 3.84 -16.67 5.18
C ALA A 80 4.65 -15.48 5.72
N LYS A 81 5.18 -14.61 4.86
CA LYS A 81 5.85 -13.39 5.27
C LYS A 81 4.91 -12.44 6.02
N ASN A 82 3.63 -12.37 5.62
CA ASN A 82 2.65 -11.52 6.32
C ASN A 82 2.34 -12.02 7.73
N LEU A 83 2.43 -13.32 7.99
CA LEU A 83 2.22 -13.87 9.33
C LEU A 83 3.28 -13.40 10.34
N ARG A 84 4.41 -12.89 9.85
CA ARG A 84 5.48 -12.31 10.68
C ARG A 84 5.23 -10.87 11.12
N PHE A 85 4.17 -10.20 10.63
CA PHE A 85 3.86 -8.83 11.03
C PHE A 85 3.37 -8.70 12.48
N GLY A 86 2.86 -9.77 13.07
CA GLY A 86 2.39 -9.81 14.45
C GLY A 86 1.73 -11.13 14.81
N GLU A 87 1.45 -11.34 16.10
CA GLU A 87 0.85 -12.57 16.62
C GLU A 87 -0.64 -12.70 16.31
N HIS A 88 -1.30 -11.57 16.02
CA HIS A 88 -2.73 -11.51 15.76
C HIS A 88 -3.02 -10.76 14.47
N ALA A 89 -4.03 -11.20 13.76
CA ALA A 89 -4.60 -10.54 12.60
C ALA A 89 -6.00 -10.02 12.92
N LEU A 90 -6.27 -8.77 12.54
CA LEU A 90 -7.62 -8.21 12.51
C LEU A 90 -8.22 -8.47 11.14
N VAL A 91 -9.30 -9.23 11.09
CA VAL A 91 -10.02 -9.54 9.85
C VAL A 91 -11.29 -8.70 9.78
N LEU A 92 -11.45 -7.92 8.72
CA LEU A 92 -12.69 -7.21 8.44
C LEU A 92 -13.68 -8.15 7.77
N ILE A 93 -14.79 -8.43 8.44
CA ILE A 93 -15.88 -9.30 7.96
C ILE A 93 -16.95 -8.50 7.20
N ASN A 94 -17.06 -7.18 7.44
CA ASN A 94 -17.93 -6.29 6.68
C ASN A 94 -17.11 -5.13 6.10
N ARG A 95 -16.51 -5.38 4.93
CA ARG A 95 -15.72 -4.40 4.20
C ARG A 95 -16.52 -3.15 3.84
N ASN A 96 -17.77 -3.33 3.41
CA ASN A 96 -18.58 -2.23 2.92
C ASN A 96 -18.87 -1.22 4.04
N GLU A 97 -19.27 -1.70 5.23
CA GLU A 97 -19.50 -0.85 6.38
C GLU A 97 -18.21 -0.12 6.82
N PHE A 98 -17.06 -0.81 6.80
CA PHE A 98 -15.78 -0.18 7.10
C PHE A 98 -15.46 0.98 6.13
N MET A 99 -15.68 0.76 4.83
CA MET A 99 -15.45 1.77 3.80
C MET A 99 -16.41 2.96 3.95
N LEU A 100 -17.67 2.71 4.25
CA LEU A 100 -18.67 3.77 4.50
C LEU A 100 -18.29 4.65 5.70
N ARG A 101 -17.81 4.06 6.79
CA ARG A 101 -17.33 4.81 7.97
C ARG A 101 -16.12 5.68 7.64
N ILE A 102 -15.14 5.14 6.90
CA ILE A 102 -13.99 5.93 6.43
C ILE A 102 -14.46 7.08 5.54
N GLU A 103 -15.27 6.80 4.54
CA GLU A 103 -15.75 7.79 3.58
C GLU A 103 -16.53 8.92 4.27
N SER A 104 -17.37 8.59 5.24
CA SER A 104 -18.11 9.56 6.05
C SER A 104 -17.18 10.54 6.77
N VAL A 105 -16.12 10.03 7.42
CA VAL A 105 -15.16 10.87 8.13
C VAL A 105 -14.32 11.70 7.17
N VAL A 106 -13.84 11.10 6.08
CA VAL A 106 -13.06 11.79 5.04
C VAL A 106 -13.86 12.96 4.47
N LYS A 107 -15.15 12.75 4.14
CA LYS A 107 -16.04 13.79 3.63
C LYS A 107 -16.33 14.87 4.68
N SER A 108 -16.68 14.48 5.90
CA SER A 108 -17.03 15.45 6.97
C SER A 108 -15.86 16.35 7.36
N GLN A 109 -14.64 15.82 7.36
CA GLN A 109 -13.42 16.55 7.68
C GLN A 109 -12.75 17.19 6.46
N ARG A 110 -13.31 17.00 5.25
CA ARG A 110 -12.78 17.49 3.98
C ARG A 110 -11.32 17.07 3.72
N ILE A 111 -10.98 15.84 4.11
CA ILE A 111 -9.64 15.28 3.92
C ILE A 111 -9.42 14.98 2.43
N LYS A 112 -8.29 15.40 1.88
CA LYS A 112 -7.86 15.00 0.54
C LYS A 112 -7.32 13.58 0.57
N ALA A 113 -8.18 12.61 0.34
CA ALA A 113 -7.84 11.20 0.42
C ALA A 113 -8.10 10.46 -0.89
N GLN A 114 -7.31 9.42 -1.11
CA GLN A 114 -7.47 8.43 -2.16
C GLN A 114 -7.37 7.04 -1.55
N ALA A 115 -8.10 6.08 -2.09
CA ALA A 115 -8.02 4.69 -1.64
C ALA A 115 -7.99 3.75 -2.84
N GLY A 116 -7.24 2.67 -2.74
CA GLY A 116 -7.11 1.71 -3.82
C GLY A 116 -6.19 0.55 -3.50
N LEU A 117 -6.13 -0.38 -4.43
CA LEU A 117 -5.20 -1.50 -4.40
C LEU A 117 -3.84 -1.05 -4.94
N VAL A 118 -2.77 -1.61 -4.38
CA VAL A 118 -1.41 -1.40 -4.89
C VAL A 118 -1.18 -2.27 -6.12
N GLU A 119 -0.68 -1.64 -7.16
CA GLU A 119 -0.14 -2.29 -8.36
C GLU A 119 1.33 -2.66 -8.11
N TYR A 120 1.71 -3.90 -8.42
CA TYR A 120 3.08 -4.35 -8.28
C TYR A 120 3.76 -4.35 -9.65
N VAL A 121 4.79 -3.51 -9.76
CA VAL A 121 5.56 -3.31 -10.99
C VAL A 121 6.91 -4.04 -10.90
N ASP A 122 7.50 -4.34 -12.06
CA ASP A 122 8.78 -5.03 -12.15
C ASP A 122 9.87 -4.39 -11.28
N ASP A 123 10.76 -5.20 -10.71
CA ASP A 123 11.84 -4.72 -9.85
C ASP A 123 12.85 -3.83 -10.59
N CYS A 124 12.87 -3.90 -11.92
CA CYS A 124 13.64 -3.00 -12.80
C CYS A 124 12.85 -1.78 -13.28
N TYR A 125 11.62 -1.60 -12.82
CA TYR A 125 10.74 -0.50 -13.22
C TYR A 125 11.42 0.86 -13.04
N LYS A 126 11.20 1.74 -14.00
CA LYS A 126 11.56 3.16 -13.99
C LYS A 126 10.36 4.00 -14.42
N GLY A 127 10.17 5.14 -13.81
CA GLY A 127 9.03 6.02 -14.05
C GLY A 127 8.30 6.40 -12.77
N GLU A 128 7.07 6.84 -12.90
CA GLU A 128 6.23 7.27 -11.80
C GLU A 128 5.75 6.08 -10.95
N LEU A 129 5.98 6.15 -9.64
CA LEU A 129 5.47 5.18 -8.67
C LEU A 129 4.22 5.70 -7.97
N GLY A 130 4.35 6.80 -7.25
CA GLY A 130 3.28 7.32 -6.40
C GLY A 130 2.91 6.35 -5.26
N PRO A 131 1.79 6.61 -4.58
CA PRO A 131 1.41 5.84 -3.40
C PRO A 131 0.74 4.49 -3.69
N PHE A 132 0.40 4.20 -4.96
CA PHE A 132 -0.32 2.99 -5.33
C PHE A 132 0.49 2.02 -6.20
N ARG A 133 1.82 2.21 -6.28
CA ARG A 133 2.73 1.25 -6.93
C ARG A 133 3.84 0.84 -5.99
N LYS A 134 4.20 -0.44 -6.06
CA LYS A 134 5.34 -1.05 -5.36
C LYS A 134 6.10 -1.98 -6.29
N LEU A 135 7.35 -2.26 -5.95
CA LEU A 135 8.13 -3.26 -6.68
C LEU A 135 7.62 -4.68 -6.38
N THR A 136 7.70 -5.57 -7.37
CA THR A 136 7.17 -6.95 -7.31
C THR A 136 7.72 -7.76 -6.14
N LYS A 137 8.95 -7.51 -5.68
CA LYS A 137 9.51 -8.15 -4.49
C LYS A 137 8.67 -7.98 -3.21
N PHE A 138 7.76 -6.99 -3.17
CA PHE A 138 6.81 -6.74 -2.07
C PHE A 138 5.39 -7.23 -2.38
N SER A 139 5.17 -7.95 -3.49
CA SER A 139 3.83 -8.41 -3.91
C SER A 139 3.13 -9.30 -2.89
N TYR A 140 3.89 -9.99 -2.03
CA TYR A 140 3.35 -10.78 -0.93
C TYR A 140 2.51 -9.95 0.05
N GLN A 141 2.71 -8.61 0.11
CA GLN A 141 1.94 -7.71 0.98
C GLN A 141 0.50 -7.50 0.49
N SER A 142 0.21 -7.73 -0.79
CA SER A 142 -1.15 -7.63 -1.37
C SER A 142 -1.96 -6.45 -0.81
N GLU A 143 -1.42 -5.23 -0.92
CA GLU A 143 -1.91 -4.09 -0.16
C GLU A 143 -3.15 -3.43 -0.78
N TRP A 144 -4.09 -3.06 0.09
CA TRP A 144 -5.02 -1.96 -0.10
C TRP A 144 -4.56 -0.78 0.75
N ARG A 145 -4.65 0.44 0.21
CA ARG A 145 -4.21 1.66 0.88
C ARG A 145 -5.28 2.71 0.95
N LEU A 146 -5.31 3.43 2.07
CA LEU A 146 -5.90 4.75 2.21
C LEU A 146 -4.75 5.76 2.35
N VAL A 147 -4.75 6.76 1.48
CA VAL A 147 -3.71 7.80 1.39
C VAL A 147 -4.34 9.15 1.63
N CYS A 148 -3.87 9.91 2.62
CA CYS A 148 -4.25 11.29 2.84
C CYS A 148 -3.11 12.19 2.37
N LEU A 149 -3.42 13.21 1.54
CA LEU A 149 -2.45 14.07 0.86
C LEU A 149 -2.28 15.45 1.52
N ASP A 150 -3.02 15.72 2.58
CA ASP A 150 -3.07 16.99 3.30
C ASP A 150 -2.82 16.81 4.80
N GLY A 151 -1.88 15.93 5.13
CA GLY A 151 -1.54 15.59 6.50
C GLY A 151 -0.99 16.76 7.32
N PRO A 152 -0.96 16.61 8.66
CA PRO A 152 -0.50 17.67 9.58
C PRO A 152 1.03 17.80 9.70
N GLY A 153 1.81 17.10 8.87
CA GLY A 153 3.26 17.03 8.99
C GLY A 153 3.75 15.93 9.95
N GLY A 154 2.87 15.05 10.39
CA GLY A 154 3.11 13.95 11.32
C GLY A 154 2.02 12.89 11.24
N PRO A 155 1.84 12.03 12.25
CA PRO A 155 0.77 11.06 12.29
C PRO A 155 -0.62 11.73 12.22
N ARG A 156 -1.54 11.13 11.46
CA ARG A 156 -2.94 11.53 11.37
C ARG A 156 -3.84 10.50 12.03
N GLU A 157 -4.80 10.96 12.80
CA GLU A 157 -5.85 10.13 13.40
C GLU A 157 -7.17 10.32 12.63
N ILE A 158 -7.79 9.20 12.23
CA ILE A 158 -9.14 9.17 11.65
C ILE A 158 -9.99 8.29 12.55
N ARG A 159 -11.03 8.85 13.16
CA ARG A 159 -11.89 8.16 14.13
C ARG A 159 -13.16 7.67 13.44
N ILE A 160 -13.24 6.37 13.18
CA ILE A 160 -14.38 5.73 12.50
C ILE A 160 -15.33 4.99 13.47
N GLY A 161 -15.15 5.20 14.78
CA GLY A 161 -15.90 4.51 15.82
C GLY A 161 -15.36 3.09 16.08
N SER A 162 -16.13 2.32 16.88
CA SER A 162 -15.78 0.92 17.16
C SER A 162 -15.99 0.08 15.90
N ILE A 163 -15.07 -0.84 15.64
CA ILE A 163 -15.16 -1.80 14.52
C ILE A 163 -15.41 -3.23 15.00
N ARG A 164 -15.74 -3.42 16.28
CA ARG A 164 -15.99 -4.75 16.88
C ARG A 164 -17.12 -5.51 16.21
N ASP A 165 -18.11 -4.79 15.72
CA ASP A 165 -19.29 -5.29 15.02
C ASP A 165 -19.02 -5.77 13.59
N ILE A 166 -17.88 -5.36 13.01
CA ILE A 166 -17.51 -5.61 11.61
C ILE A 166 -16.15 -6.29 11.46
N SER A 167 -15.55 -6.75 12.55
CA SER A 167 -14.23 -7.37 12.53
C SER A 167 -14.10 -8.51 13.52
N ALA A 168 -13.15 -9.39 13.26
CA ALA A 168 -12.72 -10.45 14.18
C ALA A 168 -11.21 -10.40 14.37
N ILE A 169 -10.74 -10.80 15.54
CA ILE A 169 -9.31 -10.97 15.83
C ILE A 169 -9.04 -12.48 15.87
N ILE A 170 -8.08 -12.91 15.07
CA ILE A 170 -7.62 -14.30 15.02
C ILE A 170 -6.11 -14.37 15.20
N ARG A 171 -5.58 -15.52 15.54
CA ARG A 171 -4.13 -15.71 15.59
C ARG A 171 -3.56 -15.71 14.19
N SER A 172 -2.39 -15.08 13.99
CA SER A 172 -1.77 -14.99 12.66
C SER A 172 -1.43 -16.36 12.07
N ASP A 173 -1.04 -17.34 12.89
CA ASP A 173 -0.72 -18.70 12.45
C ASP A 173 -1.97 -19.54 12.07
N GLU A 174 -3.16 -19.04 12.34
CA GLU A 174 -4.45 -19.68 12.03
C GLU A 174 -5.16 -19.05 10.83
N VAL A 175 -4.70 -17.88 10.36
CA VAL A 175 -5.31 -17.13 9.26
C VAL A 175 -5.64 -18.01 8.05
N ASN A 176 -4.70 -18.85 7.62
CA ASN A 176 -4.87 -19.71 6.46
C ASN A 176 -5.74 -20.97 6.76
N LYS A 177 -6.09 -21.24 8.02
CA LYS A 177 -6.92 -22.36 8.41
C LYS A 177 -8.38 -21.97 8.58
N GLU A 178 -8.63 -20.74 9.07
CA GLU A 178 -9.96 -20.28 9.48
C GLU A 178 -10.65 -19.43 8.42
N ILE A 179 -9.90 -18.75 7.55
CA ILE A 179 -10.52 -17.94 6.50
C ILE A 179 -11.00 -18.87 5.38
N ARG A 180 -12.32 -19.00 5.26
CA ARG A 180 -13.01 -19.57 4.11
C ARG A 180 -13.77 -18.46 3.42
N VAL A 181 -13.75 -18.44 2.10
CA VAL A 181 -14.55 -17.51 1.32
C VAL A 181 -15.43 -18.32 0.39
N ASP A 182 -16.72 -18.19 0.60
CA ASP A 182 -17.73 -18.78 -0.27
C ASP A 182 -18.00 -17.80 -1.42
N PHE A 183 -17.82 -18.28 -2.65
CA PHE A 183 -17.95 -17.46 -3.86
C PHE A 183 -19.36 -17.41 -4.44
N GLU A 184 -20.30 -18.15 -3.88
CA GLU A 184 -21.65 -18.29 -4.43
C GLU A 184 -22.42 -16.95 -4.54
N ASP A 185 -22.07 -15.96 -3.69
CA ASP A 185 -22.79 -14.69 -3.63
C ASP A 185 -22.24 -13.58 -4.59
N PHE A 186 -21.16 -13.81 -5.31
CA PHE A 186 -20.54 -12.78 -6.15
C PHE A 186 -21.00 -12.81 -7.62
N GLY A 187 -21.82 -13.79 -8.01
CA GLY A 187 -22.09 -14.10 -9.43
C GLY A 187 -23.42 -13.64 -10.00
N GLN A 188 -24.36 -13.05 -9.25
CA GLN A 188 -25.75 -12.85 -9.78
C GLN A 188 -26.28 -11.44 -9.89
N ASN A 189 -25.53 -10.38 -9.61
CA ASN A 189 -26.05 -9.01 -9.71
C ASN A 189 -25.22 -8.07 -10.60
N ALA A 190 -24.73 -8.56 -11.72
CA ALA A 190 -24.22 -7.71 -12.79
C ALA A 190 -25.00 -8.00 -14.08
N GLU A 191 -26.26 -7.61 -14.14
CA GLU A 191 -26.87 -7.34 -15.45
C GLU A 191 -26.26 -6.05 -15.99
N PRO A 192 -25.65 -6.06 -17.17
CA PRO A 192 -25.24 -4.84 -17.84
C PRO A 192 -26.51 -4.15 -18.37
N ASP A 193 -26.78 -2.93 -17.90
CA ASP A 193 -27.69 -2.02 -18.59
C ASP A 193 -27.26 -1.94 -20.05
N ARG A 194 -28.09 -2.45 -20.95
CA ARG A 194 -27.96 -2.24 -22.39
C ARG A 194 -28.73 -0.98 -22.80
N PRO A 195 -28.22 -0.29 -23.78
CA PRO A 195 -28.61 1.05 -24.21
C PRO A 195 -30.05 1.15 -24.72
#